data_250d101b51f22f00eeb3f6d3f3680d27
#
_entry.id   250d101b51f22f00eeb3f6d3f3680d27
#
_cell.length_a   1.000
_cell.length_b   1.000
_cell.length_c   1.000
_cell.angle_alpha   90.00
_cell.angle_beta   90.00
_cell.angle_gamma   90.00
#
_symmetry.space_group_name_H-M   'P 1'
#
loop_
_entity.id
_entity.type
_entity.pdbx_description
1 polymer ?
#
loop_
_entity_poly.entity_id
_entity_poly.type
_entity_poly.pdbx_seq_one_letter_code
_entity_poly.pdbx_strand_id
1 'polypeptide(L)'
;FHKAKKRYQGSLLSIMTKHFLVPPELSFEPIQLCNATCFMCPYTWLSKDKEYRGKKMSREQLELLIEDYVQLLQKHNVKPWTAELTPWRYSDPLVCPDLEYIFEQAHKHQLKVNITTNGVSFTERNCKILQKYLECIDKITISVIGYTADEIKEFMGVNWNVTQARLIKVKENFPEISKRMEIGVKHKEQEVDRERRKAIVKKLSAITLGRVKAKNHWMTNRMGAGDGVWMTGGD
;
A
#
# COMPACT_ATOMS: atom_id res chain seq x y z
N PHE A 1 27.83 -4.88 35.59
CA PHE A 1 27.00 -3.80 35.01
C PHE A 1 27.64 -3.16 33.75
N HIS A 2 28.93 -2.84 33.75
CA HIS A 2 29.63 -2.18 32.64
C HIS A 2 29.74 -3.06 31.36
N LYS A 3 29.97 -4.38 31.51
CA LYS A 3 30.04 -5.33 30.38
C LYS A 3 28.67 -5.56 29.69
N ALA A 4 27.58 -5.58 30.47
CA ALA A 4 26.23 -5.71 29.93
C ALA A 4 25.80 -4.47 29.13
N LYS A 5 26.15 -3.27 29.66
CA LYS A 5 25.84 -1.98 28.96
C LYS A 5 26.59 -1.83 27.65
N LYS A 6 27.86 -2.25 27.55
CA LYS A 6 28.64 -2.27 26.30
C LYS A 6 28.07 -3.25 25.26
N ARG A 7 27.59 -4.42 25.70
CA ARG A 7 26.99 -5.43 24.81
C ARG A 7 25.64 -4.97 24.23
N TYR A 8 24.85 -4.28 25.07
CA TYR A 8 23.56 -3.70 24.64
C TYR A 8 23.75 -2.52 23.69
N GLN A 9 24.73 -1.65 23.93
CA GLN A 9 25.05 -0.55 22.99
C GLN A 9 25.60 -1.05 21.67
N GLY A 10 26.41 -2.12 21.67
CA GLY A 10 26.91 -2.74 20.43
C GLY A 10 25.78 -3.37 19.59
N SER A 11 24.78 -3.99 20.22
CA SER A 11 23.65 -4.57 19.51
C SER A 11 22.69 -3.50 18.97
N LEU A 12 22.44 -2.43 19.74
CA LEU A 12 21.65 -1.27 19.28
C LEU A 12 22.33 -0.54 18.11
N LEU A 13 23.63 -0.31 18.20
CA LEU A 13 24.40 0.32 17.12
C LEU A 13 24.39 -0.55 15.87
N SER A 14 24.54 -1.88 16.01
CA SER A 14 24.45 -2.82 14.90
C SER A 14 23.06 -2.83 14.25
N ILE A 15 21.99 -2.78 15.03
CA ILE A 15 20.61 -2.67 14.53
C ILE A 15 20.40 -1.33 13.81
N MET A 16 20.82 -0.23 14.43
CA MET A 16 20.72 1.10 13.83
C MET A 16 21.52 1.21 12.53
N THR A 17 22.75 0.70 12.50
CA THR A 17 23.61 0.73 11.32
C THR A 17 23.02 -0.10 10.18
N LYS A 18 22.45 -1.26 10.47
CA LYS A 18 21.74 -2.07 9.47
C LYS A 18 20.52 -1.35 8.91
N HIS A 19 19.72 -0.71 9.76
CA HIS A 19 18.56 0.05 9.31
C HIS A 19 18.91 1.32 8.52
N PHE A 20 20.07 1.93 8.76
CA PHE A 20 20.51 3.11 8.01
C PHE A 20 21.23 2.76 6.70
N LEU A 21 21.90 1.62 6.61
CA LEU A 21 22.68 1.23 5.43
C LEU A 21 21.86 0.46 4.39
N VAL A 22 20.81 -0.23 4.83
CA VAL A 22 19.94 -1.01 3.95
C VAL A 22 18.49 -0.67 4.29
N PRO A 23 17.78 0.00 3.39
CA PRO A 23 16.37 0.27 3.61
C PRO A 23 15.60 -1.07 3.70
N PRO A 24 14.70 -1.22 4.70
CA PRO A 24 13.90 -2.44 4.86
C PRO A 24 12.84 -2.59 3.77
N GLU A 25 12.65 -1.55 2.96
CA GLU A 25 11.63 -1.46 1.93
C GLU A 25 12.21 -0.88 0.65
N LEU A 26 11.98 -1.57 -0.47
CA LEU A 26 12.20 -1.04 -1.81
C LEU A 26 10.88 -0.54 -2.37
N SER A 27 10.72 0.79 -2.41
CA SER A 27 9.54 1.44 -2.96
C SER A 27 9.78 1.87 -4.41
N PHE A 28 8.93 1.43 -5.32
CA PHE A 28 9.01 1.78 -6.75
C PHE A 28 7.62 1.85 -7.38
N GLU A 29 7.53 2.45 -8.56
CA GLU A 29 6.29 2.61 -9.30
C GLU A 29 6.35 1.83 -10.62
N PRO A 30 5.85 0.57 -10.64
CA PRO A 30 5.97 -0.28 -11.83
C PRO A 30 5.14 0.22 -13.00
N ILE A 31 4.10 0.99 -12.72
CA ILE A 31 3.25 1.64 -13.72
C ILE A 31 2.70 2.96 -13.19
N GLN A 32 2.71 4.00 -13.99
CA GLN A 32 2.16 5.31 -13.69
C GLN A 32 0.66 5.35 -14.05
N LEU A 33 -0.12 4.49 -13.36
CA LEU A 33 -1.57 4.36 -13.58
C LEU A 33 -2.30 4.07 -12.27
N CYS A 34 -3.41 4.77 -12.06
CA CYS A 34 -4.35 4.51 -10.99
C CYS A 34 -5.78 4.62 -11.53
N ASN A 35 -6.70 3.86 -10.98
CA ASN A 35 -8.13 3.92 -11.29
C ASN A 35 -8.93 4.77 -10.29
N ALA A 36 -8.23 5.56 -9.47
CA ALA A 36 -8.80 6.54 -8.57
C ALA A 36 -8.19 7.93 -8.84
N THR A 37 -8.93 8.97 -8.47
CA THR A 37 -8.52 10.38 -8.58
C THR A 37 -8.63 11.05 -7.23
N CYS A 38 -7.91 10.49 -6.23
CA CYS A 38 -7.96 11.00 -4.86
C CYS A 38 -7.52 12.46 -4.80
N PHE A 39 -8.34 13.31 -4.16
CA PHE A 39 -8.14 14.76 -4.12
C PHE A 39 -6.75 15.19 -3.60
N MET A 40 -6.13 14.39 -2.72
CA MET A 40 -4.84 14.68 -2.10
C MET A 40 -3.65 13.98 -2.80
N CYS A 41 -3.90 13.20 -3.87
CA CYS A 41 -2.86 12.42 -4.51
C CYS A 41 -2.25 13.18 -5.69
N PRO A 42 -0.92 13.27 -5.80
CA PRO A 42 -0.26 13.86 -6.97
C PRO A 42 -0.68 13.24 -8.29
N TYR A 43 -1.07 11.97 -8.31
CA TYR A 43 -1.59 11.31 -9.52
C TYR A 43 -2.73 12.07 -10.18
N THR A 44 -3.60 12.73 -9.40
CA THR A 44 -4.75 13.49 -9.93
C THR A 44 -4.31 14.62 -10.89
N TRP A 45 -3.13 15.18 -10.70
CA TRP A 45 -2.52 16.19 -11.59
C TRP A 45 -1.58 15.54 -12.59
N LEU A 46 -0.69 14.66 -12.14
CA LEU A 46 0.30 13.98 -12.99
C LEU A 46 -0.37 13.17 -14.11
N SER A 47 -1.53 12.59 -13.86
CA SER A 47 -2.28 11.82 -14.86
C SER A 47 -2.82 12.64 -16.04
N LYS A 48 -2.81 13.98 -15.93
CA LYS A 48 -3.15 14.90 -17.03
C LYS A 48 -2.00 15.04 -18.02
N ASP A 49 -0.78 14.77 -17.59
CA ASP A 49 0.39 14.76 -18.43
C ASP A 49 0.46 13.42 -19.21
N LYS A 50 0.43 13.50 -20.54
CA LYS A 50 0.54 12.34 -21.43
C LYS A 50 1.91 11.67 -21.33
N GLU A 51 2.95 12.43 -20.97
CA GLU A 51 4.29 11.91 -20.77
C GLU A 51 4.44 11.12 -19.46
N TYR A 52 3.56 11.33 -18.50
CA TYR A 52 3.52 10.56 -17.25
C TYR A 52 2.58 9.37 -17.32
N ARG A 53 1.32 9.61 -17.75
CA ARG A 53 0.25 8.63 -17.64
C ARG A 53 0.50 7.37 -18.43
N GLY A 54 0.46 6.22 -17.75
CA GLY A 54 0.53 4.90 -18.38
C GLY A 54 1.95 4.43 -18.70
N LYS A 55 2.99 5.21 -18.42
CA LYS A 55 4.36 4.69 -18.51
C LYS A 55 4.56 3.56 -17.53
N LYS A 56 5.28 2.54 -17.93
CA LYS A 56 5.58 1.39 -17.09
C LYS A 56 7.06 1.00 -17.22
N MET A 57 7.56 0.39 -16.18
CA MET A 57 8.86 -0.28 -16.21
C MET A 57 8.77 -1.52 -17.10
N SER A 58 9.83 -1.81 -17.83
CA SER A 58 9.96 -3.10 -18.50
C SER A 58 10.25 -4.21 -17.47
N ARG A 59 10.08 -5.47 -17.87
CA ARG A 59 10.41 -6.59 -16.99
C ARG A 59 11.91 -6.65 -16.66
N GLU A 60 12.74 -6.30 -17.63
CA GLU A 60 14.19 -6.21 -17.45
C GLU A 60 14.56 -5.14 -16.42
N GLN A 61 13.87 -3.98 -16.45
CA GLN A 61 14.07 -2.93 -15.44
C GLN A 61 13.59 -3.37 -14.05
N LEU A 62 12.46 -4.08 -13.97
CA LEU A 62 11.95 -4.63 -12.70
C LEU A 62 12.91 -5.67 -12.13
N GLU A 63 13.41 -6.58 -12.97
CA GLU A 63 14.35 -7.62 -12.57
C GLU A 63 15.66 -7.00 -12.06
N LEU A 64 16.28 -6.11 -12.84
CA LEU A 64 17.50 -5.43 -12.44
C LEU A 64 17.35 -4.69 -11.11
N LEU A 65 16.26 -3.93 -10.95
CA LEU A 65 15.98 -3.18 -9.71
C LEU A 65 15.86 -4.11 -8.49
N ILE A 66 15.17 -5.24 -8.64
CA ILE A 66 14.96 -6.19 -7.54
C ILE A 66 16.26 -6.94 -7.24
N GLU A 67 17.02 -7.35 -8.27
CA GLU A 67 18.30 -8.03 -8.10
C GLU A 67 19.34 -7.14 -7.41
N ASP A 68 19.44 -5.87 -7.79
CA ASP A 68 20.32 -4.89 -7.13
C ASP A 68 19.96 -4.74 -5.64
N TYR A 69 18.65 -4.70 -5.32
CA TYR A 69 18.21 -4.65 -3.95
C TYR A 69 18.57 -5.93 -3.17
N VAL A 70 18.40 -7.10 -3.77
CA VAL A 70 18.79 -8.38 -3.17
C VAL A 70 20.30 -8.44 -2.91
N GLN A 71 21.12 -7.99 -3.87
CA GLN A 71 22.57 -7.91 -3.69
C GLN A 71 22.94 -6.98 -2.53
N LEU A 72 22.26 -5.84 -2.39
CA LEU A 72 22.45 -4.93 -1.28
C LEU A 72 22.11 -5.59 0.07
N LEU A 73 20.99 -6.32 0.14
CA LEU A 73 20.61 -7.09 1.34
C LEU A 73 21.69 -8.13 1.70
N GLN A 74 22.17 -8.90 0.72
CA GLN A 74 23.20 -9.92 0.90
C GLN A 74 24.53 -9.32 1.38
N LYS A 75 24.98 -8.23 0.73
CA LYS A 75 26.20 -7.49 1.11
C LYS A 75 26.21 -7.09 2.59
N HIS A 76 25.04 -6.76 3.13
CA HIS A 76 24.89 -6.33 4.52
C HIS A 76 24.33 -7.41 5.46
N ASN A 77 24.30 -8.67 5.03
CA ASN A 77 23.78 -9.81 5.81
C ASN A 77 22.34 -9.59 6.32
N VAL A 78 21.50 -8.89 5.56
CA VAL A 78 20.08 -8.74 5.83
C VAL A 78 19.33 -9.90 5.20
N LYS A 79 18.44 -10.51 5.95
CA LYS A 79 17.66 -11.65 5.47
C LYS A 79 16.53 -11.17 4.55
N PRO A 80 16.41 -11.67 3.31
CA PRO A 80 15.42 -11.19 2.34
C PRO A 80 13.98 -11.19 2.87
N TRP A 81 13.58 -12.20 3.63
CA TRP A 81 12.22 -12.29 4.20
C TRP A 81 11.89 -11.22 5.26
N THR A 82 12.87 -10.41 5.67
CA THR A 82 12.67 -9.24 6.54
C THR A 82 12.58 -7.94 5.76
N ALA A 83 12.67 -8.02 4.44
CA ALA A 83 12.63 -6.88 3.54
C ALA A 83 11.39 -6.95 2.63
N GLU A 84 10.89 -5.78 2.23
CA GLU A 84 9.64 -5.65 1.51
C GLU A 84 9.83 -4.95 0.15
N LEU A 85 9.11 -5.41 -0.85
CA LEU A 85 8.84 -4.66 -2.07
C LEU A 85 7.54 -3.88 -1.90
N THR A 86 7.58 -2.60 -2.21
CA THR A 86 6.39 -1.74 -2.21
C THR A 86 6.15 -1.22 -3.63
N PRO A 87 5.47 -2.00 -4.50
CA PRO A 87 5.32 -1.69 -5.93
C PRO A 87 4.20 -0.66 -6.16
N TRP A 88 4.22 0.43 -5.43
CA TRP A 88 3.26 1.53 -5.56
C TRP A 88 3.80 2.82 -4.94
N ARG A 89 3.44 3.95 -5.54
CA ARG A 89 3.71 5.27 -4.98
C ARG A 89 2.51 6.19 -5.16
N TYR A 90 2.21 6.55 -6.40
CA TYR A 90 1.02 7.32 -6.79
C TYR A 90 0.07 6.50 -7.67
N SER A 91 0.45 5.27 -8.00
CA SER A 91 -0.35 4.28 -8.75
C SER A 91 -1.08 3.31 -7.81
N ASP A 92 -1.95 2.49 -8.39
CA ASP A 92 -2.52 1.33 -7.70
C ASP A 92 -1.84 0.06 -8.23
N PRO A 93 -1.21 -0.77 -7.39
CA PRO A 93 -0.44 -1.92 -7.85
C PRO A 93 -1.30 -2.96 -8.58
N LEU A 94 -2.59 -3.05 -8.25
CA LEU A 94 -3.49 -4.04 -8.87
C LEU A 94 -3.92 -3.66 -10.29
N VAL A 95 -3.56 -2.47 -10.81
CA VAL A 95 -3.74 -2.15 -12.24
C VAL A 95 -2.53 -2.51 -13.09
N CYS A 96 -1.42 -2.91 -12.45
CA CYS A 96 -0.20 -3.27 -13.17
C CYS A 96 -0.37 -4.58 -13.93
N PRO A 97 -0.15 -4.60 -15.27
CA PRO A 97 -0.25 -5.82 -16.06
C PRO A 97 0.82 -6.84 -15.67
N ASP A 98 2.00 -6.38 -15.21
CA ASP A 98 3.12 -7.20 -14.78
C ASP A 98 3.10 -7.52 -13.28
N LEU A 99 1.91 -7.42 -12.61
CA LEU A 99 1.73 -7.74 -11.20
C LEU A 99 2.25 -9.15 -10.86
N GLU A 100 1.91 -10.15 -11.68
CA GLU A 100 2.35 -11.53 -11.47
C GLU A 100 3.88 -11.65 -11.53
N TYR A 101 4.51 -10.99 -12.48
CA TYR A 101 5.97 -10.97 -12.60
C TYR A 101 6.66 -10.39 -11.36
N ILE A 102 6.11 -9.31 -10.77
CA ILE A 102 6.62 -8.74 -9.53
C ILE A 102 6.55 -9.76 -8.39
N PHE A 103 5.46 -10.52 -8.29
CA PHE A 103 5.33 -11.58 -7.30
C PHE A 103 6.23 -12.77 -7.56
N GLU A 104 6.47 -13.14 -8.82
CA GLU A 104 7.46 -14.14 -9.20
C GLU A 104 8.85 -13.77 -8.70
N GLN A 105 9.27 -12.53 -8.94
CA GLN A 105 10.58 -12.05 -8.46
C GLN A 105 10.64 -12.00 -6.93
N ALA A 106 9.57 -11.55 -6.27
CA ALA A 106 9.50 -11.57 -4.81
C ALA A 106 9.64 -12.99 -4.25
N HIS A 107 8.94 -13.96 -4.83
CA HIS A 107 9.02 -15.38 -4.45
C HIS A 107 10.42 -15.96 -4.70
N LYS A 108 10.98 -15.76 -5.90
CA LYS A 108 12.34 -16.18 -6.28
C LYS A 108 13.38 -15.74 -5.25
N HIS A 109 13.26 -14.53 -4.75
CA HIS A 109 14.22 -13.93 -3.82
C HIS A 109 13.78 -13.93 -2.35
N GLN A 110 12.67 -14.59 -2.01
CA GLN A 110 12.12 -14.68 -0.65
C GLN A 110 11.80 -13.31 -0.02
N LEU A 111 11.43 -12.33 -0.83
CA LEU A 111 11.02 -11.00 -0.38
C LEU A 111 9.54 -10.98 -0.04
N LYS A 112 9.14 -10.04 0.83
CA LYS A 112 7.74 -9.72 1.07
C LYS A 112 7.26 -8.66 0.09
N VAL A 113 5.94 -8.62 -0.15
CA VAL A 113 5.30 -7.60 -0.98
C VAL A 113 4.25 -6.88 -0.14
N ASN A 114 4.43 -5.59 0.00
CA ASN A 114 3.46 -4.72 0.65
C ASN A 114 2.51 -4.15 -0.41
N ILE A 115 1.22 -4.36 -0.25
CA ILE A 115 0.20 -3.85 -1.16
C ILE A 115 -0.65 -2.81 -0.46
N THR A 116 -0.75 -1.63 -1.08
CA THR A 116 -1.79 -0.65 -0.75
C THR A 116 -2.59 -0.35 -2.01
N THR A 117 -3.90 -0.53 -1.93
CA THR A 117 -4.83 -0.39 -3.06
C THR A 117 -6.09 0.34 -2.64
N ASN A 118 -6.78 0.96 -3.60
CA ASN A 118 -8.14 1.49 -3.39
C ASN A 118 -9.23 0.39 -3.42
N GLY A 119 -8.85 -0.85 -3.75
CA GLY A 119 -9.74 -2.01 -3.77
C GLY A 119 -10.55 -2.18 -5.05
N VAL A 120 -10.53 -1.21 -5.97
CA VAL A 120 -11.30 -1.29 -7.23
C VAL A 120 -10.82 -2.43 -8.13
N SER A 121 -9.54 -2.80 -8.09
CA SER A 121 -8.95 -3.79 -9.00
C SER A 121 -8.85 -5.20 -8.42
N PHE A 122 -9.64 -5.57 -7.41
CA PHE A 122 -9.81 -6.97 -7.02
C PHE A 122 -10.61 -7.75 -8.07
N THR A 123 -10.00 -7.95 -9.23
CA THR A 123 -10.51 -8.83 -10.28
C THR A 123 -10.20 -10.29 -9.93
N GLU A 124 -10.90 -11.23 -10.54
CA GLU A 124 -10.63 -12.66 -10.36
C GLU A 124 -9.18 -13.01 -10.73
N ARG A 125 -8.66 -12.44 -11.84
CA ARG A 125 -7.25 -12.59 -12.23
C ARG A 125 -6.32 -12.16 -11.11
N ASN A 126 -6.49 -10.96 -10.57
CA ASN A 126 -5.61 -10.44 -9.52
C ASN A 126 -5.74 -11.24 -8.22
N CYS A 127 -6.93 -11.68 -7.86
CA CYS A 127 -7.12 -12.55 -6.70
C CYS A 127 -6.41 -13.90 -6.87
N LYS A 128 -6.45 -14.50 -8.07
CA LYS A 128 -5.69 -15.73 -8.35
C LYS A 128 -4.17 -15.53 -8.23
N ILE A 129 -3.65 -14.40 -8.70
CA ILE A 129 -2.22 -14.06 -8.52
C ILE A 129 -1.89 -13.92 -7.02
N LEU A 130 -2.67 -13.13 -6.28
CA LEU A 130 -2.47 -12.94 -4.84
C LEU A 130 -2.56 -14.25 -4.06
N GLN A 131 -3.47 -15.15 -4.45
CA GLN A 131 -3.61 -16.46 -3.82
C GLN A 131 -2.41 -17.38 -4.14
N LYS A 132 -1.90 -17.34 -5.38
CA LYS A 132 -0.72 -18.12 -5.80
C LYS A 132 0.54 -17.75 -5.02
N TYR A 133 0.71 -16.46 -4.68
CA TYR A 133 1.88 -15.94 -3.98
C TYR A 133 1.56 -15.42 -2.56
N LEU A 134 0.62 -16.09 -1.91
CA LEU A 134 0.12 -15.63 -0.61
C LEU A 134 1.22 -15.57 0.47
N GLU A 135 2.21 -16.44 0.42
CA GLU A 135 3.35 -16.47 1.34
C GLU A 135 4.23 -15.22 1.24
N CYS A 136 4.25 -14.54 0.09
CA CYS A 136 4.97 -13.28 -0.09
C CYS A 136 4.21 -12.09 0.53
N ILE A 137 2.95 -12.26 0.94
CA ILE A 137 2.07 -11.19 1.38
C ILE A 137 1.82 -11.29 2.88
N ASP A 138 2.28 -10.32 3.65
CA ASP A 138 1.92 -10.24 5.06
C ASP A 138 0.60 -9.48 5.26
N LYS A 139 0.42 -8.41 4.51
CA LYS A 139 -0.76 -7.54 4.62
C LYS A 139 -1.12 -6.88 3.29
N ILE A 140 -2.42 -6.75 3.05
CA ILE A 140 -2.99 -5.96 1.96
C ILE A 140 -3.77 -4.79 2.58
N THR A 141 -3.28 -3.58 2.38
CA THR A 141 -3.98 -2.38 2.87
C THR A 141 -4.96 -1.88 1.82
N ILE A 142 -6.24 -1.81 2.18
CA ILE A 142 -7.27 -1.14 1.38
C ILE A 142 -7.44 0.27 1.93
N SER A 143 -7.10 1.27 1.12
CA SER A 143 -7.21 2.67 1.49
C SER A 143 -8.58 3.22 1.10
N VAL A 144 -9.35 3.68 2.08
CA VAL A 144 -10.67 4.28 1.89
C VAL A 144 -10.67 5.69 2.48
N ILE A 145 -11.16 6.66 1.71
CA ILE A 145 -11.26 8.05 2.15
C ILE A 145 -12.73 8.47 2.04
N GLY A 146 -13.33 8.72 3.18
CA GLY A 146 -14.76 8.99 3.32
C GLY A 146 -15.49 7.90 4.10
N TYR A 147 -16.67 8.22 4.61
CA TYR A 147 -17.51 7.34 5.44
C TYR A 147 -18.81 6.95 4.75
N THR A 148 -19.17 7.65 3.68
CA THR A 148 -20.33 7.37 2.84
C THR A 148 -19.89 7.10 1.40
N ALA A 149 -20.77 6.51 0.59
CA ALA A 149 -20.49 6.26 -0.82
C ALA A 149 -20.26 7.58 -1.59
N ASP A 150 -21.00 8.62 -1.25
CA ASP A 150 -20.89 9.93 -1.89
C ASP A 150 -19.56 10.61 -1.52
N GLU A 151 -19.17 10.59 -0.24
CA GLU A 151 -17.85 11.08 0.19
C GLU A 151 -16.71 10.33 -0.48
N ILE A 152 -16.79 8.99 -0.60
CA ILE A 152 -15.77 8.19 -1.27
C ILE A 152 -15.70 8.54 -2.76
N LYS A 153 -16.84 8.74 -3.40
CA LYS A 153 -16.90 9.20 -4.79
C LYS A 153 -16.29 10.60 -4.94
N GLU A 154 -16.64 11.53 -4.06
CA GLU A 154 -16.09 12.89 -4.07
C GLU A 154 -14.59 12.90 -3.81
N PHE A 155 -14.11 12.16 -2.79
CA PHE A 155 -12.72 12.25 -2.34
C PHE A 155 -11.76 11.35 -3.12
N MET A 156 -12.23 10.25 -3.69
CA MET A 156 -11.40 9.27 -4.39
C MET A 156 -11.75 9.10 -5.87
N GLY A 157 -12.88 9.61 -6.33
CA GLY A 157 -13.36 9.40 -7.70
C GLY A 157 -13.76 7.96 -8.01
N VAL A 158 -13.98 7.10 -6.98
CA VAL A 158 -14.32 5.68 -7.19
C VAL A 158 -15.78 5.39 -6.86
N ASN A 159 -16.37 4.42 -7.57
CA ASN A 159 -17.67 3.91 -7.22
C ASN A 159 -17.57 2.89 -6.09
N TRP A 160 -17.93 3.32 -4.88
CA TRP A 160 -17.83 2.48 -3.69
C TRP A 160 -18.64 1.19 -3.76
N ASN A 161 -19.80 1.19 -4.40
CA ASN A 161 -20.63 -0.01 -4.51
C ASN A 161 -19.90 -1.12 -5.30
N VAL A 162 -19.14 -0.75 -6.35
CA VAL A 162 -18.32 -1.68 -7.12
C VAL A 162 -17.19 -2.25 -6.24
N THR A 163 -16.49 -1.40 -5.51
CA THR A 163 -15.42 -1.82 -4.59
C THR A 163 -15.98 -2.75 -3.53
N GLN A 164 -17.10 -2.38 -2.90
CA GLN A 164 -17.75 -3.21 -1.87
C GLN A 164 -18.14 -4.59 -2.41
N ALA A 165 -18.75 -4.66 -3.57
CA ALA A 165 -19.13 -5.93 -4.19
C ALA A 165 -17.91 -6.83 -4.47
N ARG A 166 -16.77 -6.23 -4.87
CA ARG A 166 -15.52 -6.96 -5.07
C ARG A 166 -14.94 -7.48 -3.75
N LEU A 167 -14.93 -6.67 -2.70
CA LEU A 167 -14.46 -7.10 -1.37
C LEU A 167 -15.30 -8.26 -0.81
N ILE A 168 -16.62 -8.23 -1.03
CA ILE A 168 -17.52 -9.35 -0.67
C ILE A 168 -17.13 -10.62 -1.43
N LYS A 169 -16.93 -10.54 -2.74
CA LYS A 169 -16.47 -11.68 -3.54
C LYS A 169 -15.11 -12.22 -3.09
N VAL A 170 -14.18 -11.32 -2.70
CA VAL A 170 -12.89 -11.76 -2.14
C VAL A 170 -13.09 -12.50 -0.81
N LYS A 171 -13.98 -12.02 0.05
CA LYS A 171 -14.31 -12.68 1.31
C LYS A 171 -14.87 -14.08 1.09
N GLU A 172 -15.74 -14.24 0.09
CA GLU A 172 -16.43 -15.51 -0.22
C GLU A 172 -15.52 -16.50 -0.95
N ASN A 173 -14.80 -16.06 -1.98
CA ASN A 173 -14.08 -16.93 -2.90
C ASN A 173 -12.58 -17.05 -2.59
N PHE A 174 -12.01 -16.09 -1.85
CA PHE A 174 -10.59 -16.02 -1.49
C PHE A 174 -10.40 -15.66 -0.01
N PRO A 175 -10.89 -16.48 0.93
CA PRO A 175 -10.92 -16.15 2.36
C PRO A 175 -9.53 -15.88 2.94
N GLU A 176 -8.50 -16.58 2.47
CA GLU A 176 -7.13 -16.36 2.96
C GLU A 176 -6.57 -15.00 2.56
N ILE A 177 -6.91 -14.48 1.37
CA ILE A 177 -6.61 -13.11 0.97
C ILE A 177 -7.38 -12.13 1.87
N SER A 178 -8.68 -12.38 2.08
CA SER A 178 -9.52 -11.52 2.91
C SER A 178 -9.02 -11.41 4.36
N LYS A 179 -8.49 -12.47 4.93
CA LYS A 179 -7.87 -12.46 6.29
C LYS A 179 -6.64 -11.55 6.38
N ARG A 180 -5.91 -11.38 5.27
CA ARG A 180 -4.72 -10.51 5.20
C ARG A 180 -5.05 -9.05 4.91
N MET A 181 -6.30 -8.72 4.65
CA MET A 181 -6.72 -7.35 4.40
C MET A 181 -6.75 -6.51 5.67
N GLU A 182 -6.30 -5.28 5.55
CA GLU A 182 -6.54 -4.22 6.52
C GLU A 182 -7.20 -3.04 5.82
N ILE A 183 -8.46 -2.77 6.11
CA ILE A 183 -9.16 -1.61 5.56
C ILE A 183 -8.87 -0.41 6.45
N GLY A 184 -8.11 0.54 5.91
CA GLY A 184 -7.79 1.80 6.55
C GLY A 184 -8.71 2.91 6.09
N VAL A 185 -9.64 3.34 6.95
CA VAL A 185 -10.55 4.45 6.64
C VAL A 185 -9.98 5.74 7.18
N LYS A 186 -9.94 6.75 6.32
CA LYS A 186 -9.52 8.13 6.65
C LYS A 186 -10.64 9.09 6.26
N HIS A 187 -10.61 10.28 6.78
CA HIS A 187 -11.54 11.34 6.39
C HIS A 187 -10.78 12.64 6.10
N LYS A 188 -11.42 13.50 5.32
CA LYS A 188 -10.91 14.82 4.96
C LYS A 188 -10.89 15.75 6.17
N GLU A 189 -11.90 15.66 7.02
CA GLU A 189 -12.04 16.47 8.23
C GLU A 189 -11.14 15.95 9.36
N GLN A 190 -10.63 16.87 10.16
CA GLN A 190 -9.77 16.55 11.30
C GLN A 190 -10.51 15.79 12.39
N GLU A 191 -11.71 16.24 12.70
CA GLU A 191 -12.56 15.66 13.73
C GLU A 191 -13.82 15.09 13.10
N VAL A 192 -13.90 13.78 13.07
CA VAL A 192 -15.12 13.09 12.67
C VAL A 192 -15.77 12.51 13.90
N ASP A 193 -17.08 12.69 13.97
CA ASP A 193 -17.90 12.12 15.04
C ASP A 193 -17.62 10.64 15.29
N ARG A 194 -17.52 10.28 16.57
CA ARG A 194 -17.18 8.93 17.00
C ARG A 194 -18.20 7.90 16.52
N GLU A 195 -19.48 8.26 16.48
CA GLU A 195 -20.54 7.33 16.06
C GLU A 195 -20.48 7.06 14.55
N ARG A 196 -20.21 8.08 13.73
CA ARG A 196 -19.95 7.88 12.29
C ARG A 196 -18.77 6.94 12.05
N ARG A 197 -17.68 7.08 12.83
CA ARG A 197 -16.52 6.17 12.75
C ARG A 197 -16.90 4.74 13.13
N LYS A 198 -17.65 4.53 14.18
CA LYS A 198 -18.12 3.19 14.59
C LYS A 198 -19.02 2.58 13.52
N ALA A 199 -19.93 3.36 12.95
CA ALA A 199 -20.86 2.90 11.93
C ALA A 199 -20.12 2.40 10.68
N ILE A 200 -19.13 3.15 10.16
CA ILE A 200 -18.35 2.72 8.99
C ILE A 200 -17.50 1.47 9.31
N VAL A 201 -16.88 1.40 10.48
CA VAL A 201 -16.10 0.21 10.90
C VAL A 201 -17.00 -1.02 10.95
N LYS A 202 -18.19 -0.92 11.55
CA LYS A 202 -19.16 -2.02 11.59
C LYS A 202 -19.57 -2.46 10.18
N LYS A 203 -19.88 -1.50 9.29
CA LYS A 203 -20.26 -1.78 7.90
C LYS A 203 -19.14 -2.50 7.13
N LEU A 204 -17.91 -2.02 7.27
CA LEU A 204 -16.76 -2.59 6.56
C LEU A 204 -16.33 -3.93 7.14
N SER A 205 -16.45 -4.15 8.45
CA SER A 205 -16.15 -5.44 9.07
C SER A 205 -17.08 -6.56 8.60
N ALA A 206 -18.26 -6.23 8.08
CA ALA A 206 -19.16 -7.21 7.52
C ALA A 206 -18.70 -7.76 6.15
N ILE A 207 -17.90 -6.99 5.41
CA ILE A 207 -17.49 -7.30 4.03
C ILE A 207 -16.05 -7.82 3.90
N THR A 208 -15.32 -8.00 5.00
CA THR A 208 -13.97 -8.58 5.03
C THR A 208 -13.81 -9.54 6.20
N LEU A 209 -12.86 -10.45 6.11
CA LEU A 209 -12.36 -11.26 7.24
C LEU A 209 -11.15 -10.62 7.92
N GLY A 210 -10.62 -9.58 7.32
CA GLY A 210 -9.47 -8.82 7.80
C GLY A 210 -9.85 -7.75 8.83
N ARG A 211 -8.88 -6.92 9.14
CA ARG A 211 -9.04 -5.84 10.12
C ARG A 211 -9.60 -4.58 9.48
N VAL A 212 -10.41 -3.85 10.23
CA VAL A 212 -10.90 -2.53 9.81
C VAL A 212 -10.47 -1.50 10.85
N LYS A 213 -9.85 -0.42 10.40
CA LYS A 213 -9.39 0.67 11.25
C LYS A 213 -9.88 2.00 10.67
N ALA A 214 -10.70 2.73 11.40
CA ALA A 214 -10.98 4.13 11.11
C ALA A 214 -10.03 4.99 11.95
N LYS A 215 -9.11 5.68 11.29
CA LYS A 215 -8.13 6.54 11.96
C LYS A 215 -8.60 7.98 11.94
N ASN A 216 -8.50 8.64 13.08
CA ASN A 216 -8.56 10.09 13.18
C ASN A 216 -7.18 10.61 12.73
N HIS A 217 -6.96 10.67 11.43
CA HIS A 217 -5.69 11.13 10.88
C HIS A 217 -5.92 12.28 9.94
N TRP A 218 -5.23 13.36 10.24
CA TRP A 218 -4.97 14.38 9.26
C TRP A 218 -4.39 13.74 8.00
N MET A 219 -5.00 14.07 6.88
CA MET A 219 -4.44 13.69 5.60
C MET A 219 -3.45 14.78 5.21
N THR A 220 -2.16 14.50 5.43
CA THR A 220 -1.11 15.37 4.92
C THR A 220 -1.13 15.33 3.41
N ASN A 221 -1.02 16.49 2.81
CA ASN A 221 -0.76 16.64 1.40
C ASN A 221 0.58 15.96 1.05
N ARG A 222 0.52 14.91 0.25
CA ARG A 222 1.73 14.25 -0.24
C ARG A 222 2.44 15.18 -1.21
N MET A 223 3.64 15.66 -0.84
CA MET A 223 4.53 16.51 -1.65
C MET A 223 4.08 17.95 -1.89
N GLY A 224 3.17 18.51 -1.12
CA GLY A 224 2.75 19.88 -1.34
C GLY A 224 1.95 20.13 -2.62
N ALA A 225 1.48 19.08 -3.28
CA ALA A 225 0.80 19.14 -4.57
C ALA A 225 -0.72 19.37 -4.46
N GLY A 226 -1.20 19.96 -3.39
CA GLY A 226 -2.58 20.44 -3.26
C GLY A 226 -2.65 21.94 -3.52
N ASP A 227 -3.69 22.41 -4.15
CA ASP A 227 -4.09 23.81 -4.10
C ASP A 227 -4.03 24.23 -2.64
N GLY A 228 -3.40 25.32 -2.33
CA GLY A 228 -2.99 25.85 -1.02
C GLY A 228 -3.94 25.68 0.17
N VAL A 229 -5.18 25.24 -0.05
CA VAL A 229 -6.21 24.92 0.95
C VAL A 229 -5.72 23.87 1.98
N TRP A 230 -4.78 23.01 1.62
CA TRP A 230 -4.24 21.97 2.52
C TRP A 230 -2.95 22.39 3.21
N MET A 231 -2.32 23.45 2.71
CA MET A 231 -1.12 24.03 3.31
C MET A 231 -1.45 25.03 4.41
N THR A 232 -2.67 25.55 4.42
CA THR A 232 -3.12 26.56 5.39
C THR A 232 -3.92 25.98 6.57
N GLY A 233 -4.02 24.68 6.68
CA GLY A 233 -4.65 24.01 7.84
C GLY A 233 -3.80 24.06 9.11
N GLY A 234 -3.08 25.10 9.32
CA GLY A 234 -2.26 25.43 10.46
C GLY A 234 -2.47 26.86 10.86
N ASP A 235 -3.70 27.26 11.12
CA ASP A 235 -4.04 28.45 11.92
C ASP A 235 -4.83 28.00 13.14
#